data_8d2ede1e6b5e3674d8f9e7b4d9cbc6e8
#
_entry.id   8d2ede1e6b5e3674d8f9e7b4d9cbc6e8
#
_cell.length_a   1.000
_cell.length_b   1.000
_cell.length_c   1.000
_cell.angle_alpha   90.00
_cell.angle_beta   90.00
_cell.angle_gamma   90.00
#
_symmetry.space_group_name_H-M   'P 1'
#
loop_
_entity.id
_entity.type
_entity.pdbx_description
1 polymer ?
#
loop_
_entity_poly.entity_id
_entity_poly.type
_entity_poly.pdbx_seq_one_letter_code
_entity_poly.pdbx_strand_id
1 'polypeptide(L)'
;QLFVAKWNLQWMIPFIRTPINIAKEMARMSPFAPIVGEWRADIAKGGVARDRALAEIALGTSVMGITMAYAFAGNISGSTGPDPGKNRGKAGVWQPNSILIGDTWYEYGRIQPTGTLMVLAADIAAVWDHMTEEEKDKIPKMLAIAFSNAVTNQTFLQGITNFVNAMGDPTRFAPKFLQGLAGSVVPNIIAQPTAMADPVVREVNSMLDAVQARLPGFRQNLLPSRDWLGEPRPARERLGVILPSRTLEVSDDKVRLEAARLDISMAAPPRKTHIGKGTGKLGDVELTPEEIDTFEKVGGQFAHQILTNVVNAP
;
A
#
# COMPACT_ATOMS: atom_id res chain seq x y z
N GLN A 1 -5.48 -2.40 -25.76
CA GLN A 1 -4.55 -2.69 -26.86
C GLN A 1 -4.78 -1.76 -28.07
N LEU A 2 -6.03 -1.58 -28.54
CA LEU A 2 -6.35 -0.70 -29.68
C LEU A 2 -5.96 0.77 -29.46
N PHE A 3 -6.15 1.29 -28.24
CA PHE A 3 -5.77 2.67 -27.90
C PHE A 3 -4.25 2.87 -27.96
N VAL A 4 -3.49 1.93 -27.40
CA VAL A 4 -2.01 1.99 -27.35
C VAL A 4 -1.40 1.84 -28.73
N ALA A 5 -1.96 0.95 -29.57
CA ALA A 5 -1.51 0.78 -30.94
C ALA A 5 -1.79 2.01 -31.81
N LYS A 6 -2.96 2.67 -31.63
CA LYS A 6 -3.35 3.87 -32.38
C LYS A 6 -2.42 5.07 -32.15
N TRP A 7 -1.82 5.16 -30.94
CA TRP A 7 -0.97 6.29 -30.56
C TRP A 7 0.52 5.95 -30.52
N ASN A 8 0.95 4.77 -31.02
CA ASN A 8 2.33 4.29 -30.96
C ASN A 8 2.95 4.36 -29.56
N LEU A 9 2.15 4.14 -28.51
CA LEU A 9 2.61 4.22 -27.11
C LEU A 9 3.29 2.94 -26.63
N GLN A 10 3.52 1.96 -27.53
CA GLN A 10 4.12 0.65 -27.18
C GLN A 10 5.52 0.78 -26.58
N TRP A 11 6.28 1.80 -26.98
CA TRP A 11 7.60 2.08 -26.41
C TRP A 11 7.54 2.67 -24.98
N MET A 12 6.43 3.36 -24.63
CA MET A 12 6.21 3.86 -23.28
C MET A 12 5.65 2.80 -22.31
N ILE A 13 4.93 1.81 -22.85
CA ILE A 13 4.25 0.80 -22.06
C ILE A 13 4.57 -0.60 -22.62
N PRO A 14 5.85 -1.06 -22.48
CA PRO A 14 6.33 -2.29 -23.11
C PRO A 14 5.65 -3.56 -22.59
N PHE A 15 5.07 -3.55 -21.39
CA PHE A 15 4.59 -4.75 -20.70
C PHE A 15 3.07 -4.79 -20.46
N ILE A 16 2.24 -4.19 -21.34
CA ILE A 16 0.77 -4.21 -21.19
C ILE A 16 0.19 -5.63 -21.14
N ARG A 17 0.79 -6.57 -21.88
CA ARG A 17 0.28 -7.96 -21.95
C ARG A 17 0.41 -8.68 -20.61
N THR A 18 1.47 -8.44 -19.87
CA THR A 18 1.74 -9.13 -18.59
C THR A 18 0.66 -8.87 -17.53
N PRO A 19 0.26 -7.62 -17.23
CA PRO A 19 -0.83 -7.35 -16.28
C PRO A 19 -2.16 -7.95 -16.70
N ILE A 20 -2.48 -7.89 -18.00
CA ILE A 20 -3.73 -8.47 -18.52
C ILE A 20 -3.75 -9.99 -18.33
N ASN A 21 -2.62 -10.66 -18.58
CA ASN A 21 -2.50 -12.10 -18.40
C ASN A 21 -2.57 -12.47 -16.90
N ILE A 22 -1.93 -11.72 -16.02
CA ILE A 22 -2.04 -11.92 -14.57
C ILE A 22 -3.51 -11.74 -14.13
N ALA A 23 -4.20 -10.71 -14.60
CA ALA A 23 -5.61 -10.50 -14.28
C ALA A 23 -6.51 -11.65 -14.75
N LYS A 24 -6.27 -12.16 -15.95
CA LYS A 24 -7.00 -13.34 -16.47
C LYS A 24 -6.73 -14.58 -15.64
N GLU A 25 -5.48 -14.82 -15.27
CA GLU A 25 -5.09 -15.96 -14.44
C GLU A 25 -5.75 -15.90 -13.06
N MET A 26 -5.76 -14.73 -12.42
CA MET A 26 -6.46 -14.53 -11.16
C MET A 26 -7.96 -14.78 -11.28
N ALA A 27 -8.59 -14.30 -12.38
CA ALA A 27 -10.01 -14.55 -12.64
C ALA A 27 -10.28 -16.05 -12.83
N ARG A 28 -9.41 -16.78 -13.54
CA ARG A 28 -9.52 -18.25 -13.73
C ARG A 28 -9.41 -19.02 -12.42
N MET A 29 -8.62 -18.56 -11.47
CA MET A 29 -8.44 -19.14 -10.15
C MET A 29 -9.51 -18.70 -9.12
N SER A 30 -10.48 -17.90 -9.49
CA SER A 30 -11.49 -17.34 -8.61
C SER A 30 -12.89 -17.85 -8.99
N PRO A 31 -13.92 -17.64 -8.15
CA PRO A 31 -15.32 -17.88 -8.51
C PRO A 31 -15.79 -17.17 -9.78
N PHE A 32 -15.01 -16.21 -10.30
CA PHE A 32 -15.28 -15.51 -11.56
C PHE A 32 -14.77 -16.22 -12.81
N ALA A 33 -14.13 -17.38 -12.69
CA ALA A 33 -13.64 -18.15 -13.82
C ALA A 33 -14.67 -18.34 -14.95
N PRO A 34 -15.97 -18.54 -14.67
CA PRO A 34 -16.99 -18.66 -15.72
C PRO A 34 -17.14 -17.42 -16.61
N ILE A 35 -16.69 -16.24 -16.18
CA ILE A 35 -16.74 -15.01 -17.01
C ILE A 35 -15.59 -15.01 -18.04
N VAL A 36 -14.51 -15.73 -17.78
CA VAL A 36 -13.33 -15.80 -18.64
C VAL A 36 -13.59 -16.72 -19.85
N GLY A 37 -13.48 -16.17 -21.06
CA GLY A 37 -13.77 -16.93 -22.30
C GLY A 37 -12.86 -18.14 -22.48
N GLU A 38 -11.56 -18.02 -22.17
CA GLU A 38 -10.59 -19.10 -22.24
C GLU A 38 -10.95 -20.25 -21.28
N TRP A 39 -11.37 -19.92 -20.06
CA TRP A 39 -11.82 -20.94 -19.11
C TRP A 39 -13.04 -21.73 -19.62
N ARG A 40 -14.04 -21.03 -20.18
CA ARG A 40 -15.21 -21.69 -20.78
C ARG A 40 -14.83 -22.57 -21.96
N ALA A 41 -13.87 -22.13 -22.76
CA ALA A 41 -13.36 -22.93 -23.87
C ALA A 41 -12.64 -24.20 -23.39
N ASP A 42 -11.88 -24.12 -22.31
CA ASP A 42 -11.21 -25.27 -21.70
C ASP A 42 -12.21 -26.26 -21.09
N ILE A 43 -13.28 -25.78 -20.44
CA ILE A 43 -14.38 -26.61 -19.97
C ILE A 43 -15.06 -27.33 -21.14
N ALA A 44 -15.32 -26.61 -22.25
CA ALA A 44 -15.99 -27.19 -23.43
C ALA A 44 -15.14 -28.24 -24.16
N LYS A 45 -13.79 -28.10 -24.15
CA LYS A 45 -12.87 -29.09 -24.73
C LYS A 45 -12.92 -30.43 -24.01
N GLY A 46 -13.22 -30.44 -22.72
CA GLY A 46 -13.20 -31.66 -21.91
C GLY A 46 -11.79 -32.20 -21.62
N GLY A 47 -11.71 -33.41 -21.06
CA GLY A 47 -10.46 -34.08 -20.75
C GLY A 47 -9.52 -33.25 -19.86
N VAL A 48 -8.23 -33.33 -20.10
CA VAL A 48 -7.18 -32.67 -19.30
C VAL A 48 -7.38 -31.13 -19.22
N ALA A 49 -7.86 -30.50 -20.27
CA ALA A 49 -8.11 -29.05 -20.28
C ALA A 49 -9.21 -28.64 -19.27
N ARG A 50 -10.31 -29.39 -19.25
CA ARG A 50 -11.40 -29.23 -18.28
C ARG A 50 -10.92 -29.50 -16.86
N ASP A 51 -10.21 -30.62 -16.66
CA ASP A 51 -9.78 -31.04 -15.32
C ASP A 51 -8.80 -30.04 -14.73
N ARG A 52 -7.90 -29.46 -15.54
CA ARG A 52 -7.04 -28.35 -15.14
C ARG A 52 -7.83 -27.09 -14.78
N ALA A 53 -8.81 -26.69 -15.60
CA ALA A 53 -9.62 -25.51 -15.35
C ALA A 53 -10.45 -25.64 -14.04
N LEU A 54 -10.95 -26.84 -13.73
CA LEU A 54 -11.62 -27.15 -12.47
C LEU A 54 -10.66 -27.15 -11.28
N ALA A 55 -9.45 -27.66 -11.44
CA ALA A 55 -8.42 -27.63 -10.40
C ALA A 55 -7.97 -26.18 -10.08
N GLU A 56 -7.81 -25.33 -11.10
CA GLU A 56 -7.44 -23.91 -10.92
C GLU A 56 -8.49 -23.18 -10.07
N ILE A 57 -9.78 -23.30 -10.36
CA ILE A 57 -10.86 -22.66 -9.59
C ILE A 57 -10.97 -23.26 -8.18
N ALA A 58 -10.83 -24.56 -8.02
CA ALA A 58 -10.89 -25.22 -6.72
C ALA A 58 -9.74 -24.74 -5.82
N LEU A 59 -8.52 -24.69 -6.34
CA LEU A 59 -7.34 -24.22 -5.61
C LEU A 59 -7.50 -22.76 -5.19
N GLY A 60 -7.83 -21.89 -6.13
CA GLY A 60 -7.95 -20.46 -5.84
C GLY A 60 -9.09 -20.14 -4.88
N THR A 61 -10.24 -20.82 -5.02
CA THR A 61 -11.38 -20.67 -4.08
C THR A 61 -11.01 -21.18 -2.68
N SER A 62 -10.24 -22.28 -2.58
CA SER A 62 -9.74 -22.78 -1.29
C SER A 62 -8.79 -21.78 -0.64
N VAL A 63 -7.86 -21.20 -1.40
CA VAL A 63 -6.95 -20.13 -0.91
C VAL A 63 -7.75 -18.94 -0.40
N MET A 64 -8.76 -18.49 -1.15
CA MET A 64 -9.62 -17.37 -0.73
C MET A 64 -10.37 -17.70 0.56
N GLY A 65 -10.97 -18.91 0.67
CA GLY A 65 -11.71 -19.33 1.86
C GLY A 65 -10.83 -19.41 3.11
N ILE A 66 -9.64 -20.01 2.99
CA ILE A 66 -8.66 -20.05 4.09
C ILE A 66 -8.24 -18.62 4.48
N THR A 67 -7.96 -17.78 3.49
CA THR A 67 -7.57 -16.37 3.75
C THR A 67 -8.67 -15.61 4.48
N MET A 68 -9.94 -15.76 4.07
CA MET A 68 -11.07 -15.12 4.76
C MET A 68 -11.16 -15.60 6.22
N ALA A 69 -11.03 -16.90 6.48
CA ALA A 69 -11.06 -17.42 7.84
C ALA A 69 -9.96 -16.82 8.73
N TYR A 70 -8.74 -16.72 8.21
CA TYR A 70 -7.61 -16.06 8.93
C TYR A 70 -7.78 -14.54 9.05
N ALA A 71 -8.41 -13.90 8.08
CA ALA A 71 -8.72 -12.47 8.14
C ALA A 71 -9.77 -12.15 9.21
N PHE A 72 -10.82 -12.95 9.34
CA PHE A 72 -11.80 -12.85 10.45
C PHE A 72 -11.15 -13.06 11.82
N ALA A 73 -10.11 -13.89 11.91
CA ALA A 73 -9.31 -14.06 13.12
C ALA A 73 -8.30 -12.91 13.37
N GLY A 74 -8.21 -11.91 12.48
CA GLY A 74 -7.28 -10.78 12.60
C GLY A 74 -5.84 -11.10 12.20
N ASN A 75 -5.55 -12.29 11.69
CA ASN A 75 -4.20 -12.77 11.38
C ASN A 75 -3.77 -12.53 9.92
N ILE A 76 -4.67 -12.08 9.06
CA ILE A 76 -4.37 -11.66 7.69
C ILE A 76 -5.01 -10.30 7.43
N SER A 77 -4.24 -9.41 6.84
CA SER A 77 -4.68 -8.06 6.47
C SER A 77 -4.86 -7.94 4.96
N GLY A 78 -5.90 -7.25 4.54
CA GLY A 78 -6.12 -6.84 3.15
C GLY A 78 -5.34 -5.59 2.75
N SER A 79 -5.84 -4.88 1.75
CA SER A 79 -5.29 -3.61 1.28
C SER A 79 -5.49 -2.50 2.31
N THR A 80 -4.81 -1.36 2.11
CA THR A 80 -5.11 -0.15 2.88
C THR A 80 -6.52 0.32 2.57
N GLY A 81 -7.32 0.51 3.62
CA GLY A 81 -8.65 1.09 3.49
C GLY A 81 -8.62 2.50 2.89
N PRO A 82 -9.79 3.03 2.51
CA PRO A 82 -9.90 4.33 1.85
C PRO A 82 -9.58 5.51 2.78
N ASP A 83 -9.58 5.31 4.11
CA ASP A 83 -9.26 6.35 5.09
C ASP A 83 -7.76 6.38 5.44
N PRO A 84 -7.01 7.39 4.91
CA PRO A 84 -5.61 7.54 5.26
C PRO A 84 -5.36 7.84 6.74
N GLY A 85 -6.34 8.39 7.45
CA GLY A 85 -6.25 8.69 8.88
C GLY A 85 -6.23 7.42 9.72
N LYS A 86 -7.12 6.48 9.45
CA LYS A 86 -7.15 5.17 10.10
C LYS A 86 -5.86 4.38 9.83
N ASN A 87 -5.37 4.42 8.60
CA ASN A 87 -4.11 3.79 8.25
C ASN A 87 -2.93 4.38 9.04
N ARG A 88 -2.95 5.69 9.33
CA ARG A 88 -1.95 6.33 10.21
C ARG A 88 -2.10 5.90 11.66
N GLY A 89 -3.32 5.80 12.17
CA GLY A 89 -3.61 5.32 13.52
C GLY A 89 -3.07 3.92 13.79
N LYS A 90 -3.04 3.06 12.77
CA LYS A 90 -2.52 1.69 12.84
C LYS A 90 -1.01 1.57 12.57
N ALA A 91 -0.31 2.69 12.36
CA ALA A 91 1.11 2.67 12.04
C ALA A 91 1.95 2.05 13.18
N GLY A 92 2.82 1.11 12.83
CA GLY A 92 3.66 0.37 13.78
C GLY A 92 2.99 -0.85 14.42
N VAL A 93 1.68 -1.06 14.20
CA VAL A 93 0.92 -2.20 14.76
C VAL A 93 0.35 -3.09 13.66
N TRP A 94 0.04 -2.54 12.51
CA TRP A 94 -0.61 -3.23 11.40
C TRP A 94 0.07 -2.94 10.07
N GLN A 95 0.18 -3.94 9.23
CA GLN A 95 0.73 -3.84 7.88
C GLN A 95 -0.26 -4.36 6.85
N PRO A 96 -0.53 -3.63 5.74
CA PRO A 96 -1.42 -4.11 4.68
C PRO A 96 -0.82 -5.28 3.91
N ASN A 97 -1.70 -6.08 3.32
CA ASN A 97 -1.37 -7.22 2.45
C ASN A 97 -0.42 -8.22 3.12
N SER A 98 -0.62 -8.48 4.42
CA SER A 98 0.32 -9.23 5.25
C SER A 98 -0.37 -10.30 6.09
N ILE A 99 0.39 -11.32 6.46
CA ILE A 99 0.02 -12.33 7.43
C ILE A 99 0.79 -12.09 8.73
N LEU A 100 0.10 -12.17 9.86
CA LEU A 100 0.69 -12.09 11.19
C LEU A 100 1.15 -13.48 11.64
N ILE A 101 2.44 -13.61 11.93
CA ILE A 101 3.04 -14.83 12.47
C ILE A 101 3.81 -14.45 13.73
N GLY A 102 3.32 -14.88 14.90
CA GLY A 102 3.78 -14.32 16.18
C GLY A 102 3.46 -12.83 16.24
N ASP A 103 4.47 -12.03 16.52
CA ASP A 103 4.37 -10.57 16.63
C ASP A 103 4.87 -9.84 15.37
N THR A 104 5.00 -10.55 14.25
CA THR A 104 5.55 -9.97 13.01
C THR A 104 4.60 -10.16 11.83
N TRP A 105 4.33 -9.06 11.13
CA TRP A 105 3.61 -9.04 9.87
C TRP A 105 4.55 -9.33 8.70
N TYR A 106 4.19 -10.26 7.82
CA TYR A 106 4.90 -10.65 6.60
C TYR A 106 4.07 -10.32 5.37
N GLU A 107 4.58 -9.44 4.48
CA GLU A 107 3.87 -9.03 3.26
C GLU A 107 3.78 -10.20 2.27
N TYR A 108 2.57 -10.58 1.87
CA TYR A 108 2.29 -11.62 0.88
C TYR A 108 1.79 -11.04 -0.47
N GLY A 109 1.40 -9.78 -0.51
CA GLY A 109 0.74 -9.17 -1.69
C GLY A 109 1.57 -9.20 -2.98
N ARG A 110 2.88 -9.48 -2.88
CA ARG A 110 3.78 -9.59 -4.04
C ARG A 110 3.89 -10.99 -4.62
N ILE A 111 3.31 -11.99 -3.98
CA ILE A 111 3.33 -13.39 -4.45
C ILE A 111 2.21 -13.57 -5.47
N GLN A 112 2.52 -13.38 -6.76
CA GLN A 112 1.52 -13.43 -7.83
C GLN A 112 1.34 -14.84 -8.40
N PRO A 113 0.15 -15.23 -8.80
CA PRO A 113 -1.15 -14.53 -8.70
C PRO A 113 -1.86 -14.69 -7.34
N THR A 114 -1.40 -15.63 -6.51
CA THR A 114 -2.07 -16.06 -5.27
C THR A 114 -2.19 -14.92 -4.25
N GLY A 115 -1.14 -14.11 -4.08
CA GLY A 115 -1.15 -12.99 -3.15
C GLY A 115 -2.26 -11.97 -3.44
N THR A 116 -2.56 -11.71 -4.71
CA THR A 116 -3.66 -10.81 -5.06
C THR A 116 -5.03 -11.43 -4.74
N LEU A 117 -5.21 -12.74 -4.91
CA LEU A 117 -6.43 -13.43 -4.48
C LEU A 117 -6.60 -13.38 -2.95
N MET A 118 -5.51 -13.51 -2.21
CA MET A 118 -5.50 -13.37 -0.75
C MET A 118 -5.87 -11.94 -0.32
N VAL A 119 -5.28 -10.90 -0.97
CA VAL A 119 -5.66 -9.50 -0.70
C VAL A 119 -7.14 -9.29 -0.91
N LEU A 120 -7.69 -9.77 -2.04
CA LEU A 120 -9.11 -9.66 -2.35
C LEU A 120 -9.98 -10.36 -1.30
N ALA A 121 -9.61 -11.56 -0.89
CA ALA A 121 -10.35 -12.32 0.13
C ALA A 121 -10.32 -11.63 1.49
N ALA A 122 -9.17 -11.08 1.89
CA ALA A 122 -9.03 -10.32 3.14
C ALA A 122 -9.80 -8.99 3.11
N ASP A 123 -9.84 -8.30 1.98
CA ASP A 123 -10.63 -7.07 1.81
C ASP A 123 -12.13 -7.34 1.93
N ILE A 124 -12.60 -8.48 1.40
CA ILE A 124 -13.98 -8.92 1.55
C ILE A 124 -14.28 -9.21 3.03
N ALA A 125 -13.41 -9.96 3.70
CA ALA A 125 -13.58 -10.28 5.12
C ALA A 125 -13.65 -9.00 5.98
N ALA A 126 -12.84 -7.99 5.69
CA ALA A 126 -12.81 -6.73 6.42
C ALA A 126 -14.12 -5.91 6.34
N VAL A 127 -14.88 -6.08 5.26
CA VAL A 127 -16.16 -5.36 5.10
C VAL A 127 -17.37 -6.23 5.40
N TRP A 128 -17.20 -7.55 5.53
CA TRP A 128 -18.28 -8.53 5.64
C TRP A 128 -19.23 -8.25 6.80
N ASP A 129 -18.69 -7.96 7.98
CA ASP A 129 -19.48 -7.73 9.20
C ASP A 129 -20.21 -6.38 9.20
N HIS A 130 -19.82 -5.48 8.28
CA HIS A 130 -20.45 -4.17 8.13
C HIS A 130 -21.50 -4.13 7.01
N MET A 131 -21.72 -5.25 6.32
CA MET A 131 -22.66 -5.36 5.20
C MET A 131 -24.04 -5.80 5.68
N THR A 132 -25.07 -5.14 5.14
CA THR A 132 -26.45 -5.62 5.23
C THR A 132 -26.66 -6.85 4.34
N GLU A 133 -27.73 -7.63 4.58
CA GLU A 133 -28.04 -8.82 3.75
C GLU A 133 -28.27 -8.43 2.27
N GLU A 134 -28.88 -7.27 1.99
CA GLU A 134 -29.03 -6.77 0.62
C GLU A 134 -27.69 -6.42 -0.06
N GLU A 135 -26.69 -6.01 0.71
CA GLU A 135 -25.34 -5.71 0.22
C GLU A 135 -24.57 -7.01 -0.03
N LYS A 136 -24.78 -8.04 0.81
CA LYS A 136 -24.20 -9.37 0.59
C LYS A 136 -24.67 -9.99 -0.73
N ASP A 137 -25.92 -9.77 -1.13
CA ASP A 137 -26.43 -10.20 -2.44
C ASP A 137 -25.75 -9.46 -3.61
N LYS A 138 -25.20 -8.28 -3.35
CA LYS A 138 -24.43 -7.51 -4.35
C LYS A 138 -22.94 -7.84 -4.37
N ILE A 139 -22.48 -8.78 -3.53
CA ILE A 139 -21.08 -9.22 -3.45
C ILE A 139 -20.47 -9.53 -4.81
N PRO A 140 -21.13 -10.27 -5.74
CA PRO A 140 -20.53 -10.54 -7.05
C PRO A 140 -20.16 -9.25 -7.80
N LYS A 141 -20.97 -8.20 -7.71
CA LYS A 141 -20.70 -6.89 -8.33
C LYS A 141 -19.59 -6.14 -7.60
N MET A 142 -19.59 -6.17 -6.27
CA MET A 142 -18.55 -5.54 -5.44
C MET A 142 -17.20 -6.24 -5.63
N LEU A 143 -17.20 -7.56 -5.75
CA LEU A 143 -16.01 -8.35 -6.07
C LEU A 143 -15.43 -8.01 -7.45
N ALA A 144 -16.28 -7.79 -8.46
CA ALA A 144 -15.82 -7.35 -9.78
C ALA A 144 -15.12 -5.98 -9.71
N ILE A 145 -15.65 -5.06 -8.89
CA ILE A 145 -15.04 -3.75 -8.64
C ILE A 145 -13.75 -3.89 -7.84
N ALA A 146 -13.75 -4.67 -6.76
CA ALA A 146 -12.57 -4.92 -5.92
C ALA A 146 -11.46 -5.62 -6.73
N PHE A 147 -11.81 -6.59 -7.55
CA PHE A 147 -10.90 -7.25 -8.48
C PHE A 147 -10.29 -6.25 -9.49
N SER A 148 -11.09 -5.38 -10.07
CA SER A 148 -10.61 -4.31 -10.95
C SER A 148 -9.64 -3.38 -10.23
N ASN A 149 -9.93 -3.01 -8.99
CA ASN A 149 -9.06 -2.19 -8.15
C ASN A 149 -7.77 -2.92 -7.76
N ALA A 150 -7.85 -4.20 -7.38
CA ALA A 150 -6.68 -5.03 -7.06
C ALA A 150 -5.73 -5.15 -8.26
N VAL A 151 -6.26 -5.33 -9.46
CA VAL A 151 -5.48 -5.34 -10.71
C VAL A 151 -4.88 -3.96 -10.98
N THR A 152 -5.66 -2.89 -10.81
CA THR A 152 -5.24 -1.51 -11.08
C THR A 152 -4.15 -1.04 -10.10
N ASN A 153 -4.16 -1.55 -8.86
CA ASN A 153 -3.16 -1.23 -7.83
C ASN A 153 -1.83 -1.98 -8.00
N GLN A 154 -1.66 -2.81 -9.01
CA GLN A 154 -0.37 -3.40 -9.32
C GLN A 154 0.66 -2.30 -9.66
N THR A 155 1.88 -2.45 -9.16
CA THR A 155 2.96 -1.44 -9.27
C THR A 155 3.16 -0.93 -10.71
N PHE A 156 2.96 -1.79 -11.69
CA PHE A 156 3.04 -1.45 -13.10
C PHE A 156 1.90 -0.51 -13.55
N LEU A 157 0.66 -0.79 -13.14
CA LEU A 157 -0.50 0.03 -13.50
C LEU A 157 -0.51 1.37 -12.74
N GLN A 158 0.06 1.43 -11.54
CA GLN A 158 0.28 2.68 -10.82
C GLN A 158 1.15 3.66 -11.61
N GLY A 159 2.18 3.16 -12.30
CA GLY A 159 3.01 3.99 -13.20
C GLY A 159 2.17 4.65 -14.30
N ILE A 160 1.27 3.89 -14.94
CA ILE A 160 0.35 4.42 -15.96
C ILE A 160 -0.65 5.40 -15.36
N THR A 161 -1.25 5.06 -14.23
CA THR A 161 -2.20 5.93 -13.52
C THR A 161 -1.55 7.25 -13.14
N ASN A 162 -0.34 7.23 -12.59
CA ASN A 162 0.43 8.42 -12.25
C ASN A 162 0.74 9.28 -13.47
N PHE A 163 1.08 8.65 -14.60
CA PHE A 163 1.30 9.36 -15.87
C PHE A 163 0.02 10.02 -16.40
N VAL A 164 -1.10 9.29 -16.43
CA VAL A 164 -2.39 9.81 -16.89
C VAL A 164 -2.86 10.97 -15.98
N ASN A 165 -2.71 10.82 -14.67
CA ASN A 165 -3.04 11.87 -13.71
C ASN A 165 -2.15 13.11 -13.90
N ALA A 166 -0.84 12.93 -14.15
CA ALA A 166 0.07 14.04 -14.44
C ALA A 166 -0.26 14.77 -15.75
N MET A 167 -0.82 14.07 -16.73
CA MET A 167 -1.33 14.69 -17.96
C MET A 167 -2.67 15.41 -17.75
N GLY A 168 -3.54 14.85 -16.91
CA GLY A 168 -4.88 15.41 -16.64
C GLY A 168 -4.86 16.65 -15.74
N ASP A 169 -3.99 16.67 -14.73
CA ASP A 169 -3.77 17.79 -13.82
C ASP A 169 -2.27 17.95 -13.54
N PRO A 170 -1.53 18.63 -14.43
CA PRO A 170 -0.07 18.79 -14.32
C PRO A 170 0.36 19.52 -13.04
N THR A 171 -0.40 20.50 -12.60
CA THR A 171 -0.06 21.32 -11.42
C THR A 171 -0.02 20.47 -10.14
N ARG A 172 -0.92 19.53 -10.03
CA ARG A 172 -1.07 18.68 -8.84
C ARG A 172 -0.19 17.43 -8.86
N PHE A 173 -0.10 16.75 -10.01
CA PHE A 173 0.47 15.42 -10.11
C PHE A 173 1.84 15.35 -10.80
N ALA A 174 2.19 16.30 -11.68
CA ALA A 174 3.46 16.28 -12.39
C ALA A 174 4.68 16.33 -11.46
N PRO A 175 4.73 17.14 -10.37
CA PRO A 175 5.89 17.16 -9.49
C PRO A 175 6.20 15.79 -8.88
N LYS A 176 5.20 15.07 -8.39
CA LYS A 176 5.36 13.70 -7.83
C LYS A 176 5.75 12.68 -8.90
N PHE A 177 5.19 12.80 -10.09
CA PHE A 177 5.55 11.93 -11.22
C PHE A 177 7.01 12.12 -11.62
N LEU A 178 7.48 13.39 -11.75
CA LEU A 178 8.85 13.70 -12.08
C LEU A 178 9.83 13.28 -10.98
N GLN A 179 9.48 13.44 -9.70
CA GLN A 179 10.27 12.90 -8.57
C GLN A 179 10.41 11.38 -8.66
N GLY A 180 9.33 10.67 -9.01
CA GLY A 180 9.36 9.23 -9.23
C GLY A 180 10.29 8.82 -10.36
N LEU A 181 10.28 9.57 -11.48
CA LEU A 181 11.18 9.35 -12.61
C LEU A 181 12.64 9.64 -12.23
N ALA A 182 12.91 10.77 -11.56
CA ALA A 182 14.26 11.13 -11.11
C ALA A 182 14.84 10.04 -10.18
N GLY A 183 14.03 9.55 -9.22
CA GLY A 183 14.43 8.42 -8.39
C GLY A 183 14.72 7.14 -9.19
N SER A 184 14.02 6.89 -10.31
CA SER A 184 14.21 5.67 -11.12
C SER A 184 15.54 5.61 -11.86
N VAL A 185 16.27 6.73 -11.98
CA VAL A 185 17.61 6.77 -12.56
C VAL A 185 18.60 5.91 -11.75
N VAL A 186 18.40 5.79 -10.44
CA VAL A 186 19.26 4.92 -9.61
C VAL A 186 18.72 3.48 -9.66
N PRO A 187 19.52 2.52 -10.16
CA PRO A 187 19.11 1.12 -10.25
C PRO A 187 18.73 0.54 -8.88
N ASN A 188 17.74 -0.33 -8.86
CA ASN A 188 17.27 -0.97 -7.62
C ASN A 188 18.35 -1.80 -6.93
N ILE A 189 19.33 -2.32 -7.67
CA ILE A 189 20.47 -3.06 -7.10
C ILE A 189 21.31 -2.19 -6.14
N ILE A 190 21.33 -0.87 -6.34
CA ILE A 190 21.99 0.10 -5.44
C ILE A 190 21.01 0.58 -4.37
N ALA A 191 19.78 0.90 -4.77
CA ALA A 191 18.79 1.49 -3.89
C ALA A 191 18.31 0.52 -2.78
N GLN A 192 18.27 -0.79 -3.05
CA GLN A 192 17.81 -1.77 -2.06
C GLN A 192 18.78 -1.94 -0.88
N PRO A 193 20.09 -2.21 -1.09
CA PRO A 193 21.05 -2.25 0.01
C PRO A 193 21.11 -0.94 0.80
N THR A 194 21.00 0.21 0.11
CA THR A 194 20.95 1.52 0.75
C THR A 194 19.77 1.67 1.70
N ALA A 195 18.58 1.22 1.29
CA ALA A 195 17.38 1.25 2.12
C ALA A 195 17.42 0.24 3.28
N MET A 196 18.18 -0.86 3.14
CA MET A 196 18.40 -1.83 4.22
C MET A 196 19.38 -1.30 5.27
N ALA A 197 20.41 -0.55 4.85
CA ALA A 197 21.41 0.04 5.77
C ALA A 197 20.85 1.23 6.56
N ASP A 198 19.77 1.86 6.09
CA ASP A 198 19.10 2.98 6.76
C ASP A 198 17.59 2.68 6.87
N PRO A 199 17.17 2.04 7.99
CA PRO A 199 15.80 1.57 8.18
C PRO A 199 14.82 2.69 8.55
N VAL A 200 15.01 3.92 8.04
CA VAL A 200 14.15 5.08 8.25
C VAL A 200 13.59 5.56 6.92
N VAL A 201 12.29 5.89 6.91
CA VAL A 201 11.68 6.58 5.77
C VAL A 201 12.19 8.02 5.75
N ARG A 202 12.83 8.42 4.65
CA ARG A 202 13.35 9.79 4.49
C ARG A 202 12.37 10.65 3.73
N GLU A 203 12.35 11.95 4.05
CA GLU A 203 11.56 12.92 3.30
C GLU A 203 12.18 13.19 1.93
N VAL A 204 11.31 13.26 0.93
CA VAL A 204 11.69 13.57 -0.46
C VAL A 204 10.83 14.74 -0.92
N ASN A 205 11.41 15.92 -0.90
CA ASN A 205 10.75 17.17 -1.25
C ASN A 205 11.16 17.69 -2.62
N SER A 206 12.30 17.22 -3.16
CA SER A 206 12.84 17.60 -4.46
C SER A 206 13.23 16.40 -5.31
N MET A 207 13.54 16.65 -6.60
CA MET A 207 14.11 15.62 -7.49
C MET A 207 15.49 15.16 -7.02
N LEU A 208 16.31 16.07 -6.46
CA LEU A 208 17.62 15.73 -5.90
C LEU A 208 17.46 14.79 -4.70
N ASP A 209 16.53 15.07 -3.80
CA ASP A 209 16.24 14.21 -2.65
C ASP A 209 15.82 12.80 -3.11
N ALA A 210 15.04 12.70 -4.20
CA ALA A 210 14.63 11.43 -4.76
C ALA A 210 15.81 10.56 -5.24
N VAL A 211 16.86 11.19 -5.76
CA VAL A 211 18.11 10.53 -6.13
C VAL A 211 18.93 10.22 -4.88
N GLN A 212 19.12 11.20 -3.99
CA GLN A 212 19.89 11.04 -2.75
C GLN A 212 19.31 9.93 -1.85
N ALA A 213 17.99 9.83 -1.75
CA ALA A 213 17.31 8.77 -0.99
C ALA A 213 17.66 7.34 -1.45
N ARG A 214 18.21 7.19 -2.65
CA ARG A 214 18.60 5.91 -3.23
C ARG A 214 20.10 5.64 -3.26
N LEU A 215 20.92 6.64 -2.92
CA LEU A 215 22.38 6.52 -2.94
C LEU A 215 22.92 6.24 -1.53
N PRO A 216 23.84 5.26 -1.38
CA PRO A 216 24.48 4.99 -0.11
C PRO A 216 25.29 6.20 0.36
N GLY A 217 25.24 6.51 1.66
CA GLY A 217 25.92 7.65 2.28
C GLY A 217 25.20 9.01 2.09
N PHE A 218 24.39 9.19 1.06
CA PHE A 218 23.64 10.43 0.83
C PHE A 218 22.24 10.40 1.46
N ARG A 219 21.64 9.21 1.55
CA ARG A 219 20.31 9.02 2.12
C ARG A 219 20.18 9.57 3.55
N GLN A 220 21.21 9.39 4.35
CA GLN A 220 21.24 9.83 5.76
C GLN A 220 21.24 11.36 5.94
N ASN A 221 21.57 12.11 4.90
CA ASN A 221 21.52 13.58 4.90
C ASN A 221 20.08 14.12 4.77
N LEU A 222 19.12 13.27 4.37
CA LEU A 222 17.73 13.65 4.28
C LEU A 222 17.06 13.55 5.65
N LEU A 223 16.13 14.47 5.94
CA LEU A 223 15.35 14.48 7.15
C LEU A 223 14.47 13.20 7.25
N PRO A 224 14.26 12.65 8.44
CA PRO A 224 13.38 11.52 8.63
C PRO A 224 11.91 11.95 8.44
N SER A 225 11.13 11.14 7.76
CA SER A 225 9.68 11.31 7.78
C SER A 225 9.13 10.85 9.13
N ARG A 226 8.37 11.71 9.81
CA ARG A 226 7.83 11.40 11.14
C ARG A 226 6.40 10.89 11.08
N ASP A 227 6.03 10.13 12.08
CA ASP A 227 4.66 9.70 12.30
C ASP A 227 3.88 10.68 13.21
N TRP A 228 2.66 10.32 13.56
CA TRP A 228 1.78 11.15 14.38
C TRP A 228 2.21 11.28 15.85
N LEU A 229 3.17 10.46 16.31
CA LEU A 229 3.81 10.56 17.62
C LEU A 229 5.17 11.27 17.55
N GLY A 230 5.55 11.81 16.40
CA GLY A 230 6.82 12.51 16.19
C GLY A 230 8.04 11.59 16.08
N GLU A 231 7.84 10.28 16.00
CA GLU A 231 8.91 9.31 15.83
C GLU A 231 9.28 9.14 14.35
N PRO A 232 10.56 8.90 14.04
CA PRO A 232 10.96 8.55 12.70
C PRO A 232 10.19 7.31 12.22
N ARG A 233 9.54 7.40 11.05
CA ARG A 233 8.82 6.26 10.48
C ARG A 233 9.81 5.16 10.09
N PRO A 234 9.68 3.94 10.64
CA PRO A 234 10.54 2.84 10.23
C PRO A 234 10.30 2.55 8.74
N ALA A 235 11.40 2.43 7.99
CA ALA A 235 11.34 1.82 6.69
C ALA A 235 11.00 0.35 6.93
N ARG A 236 9.94 -0.15 6.28
CA ARG A 236 9.55 -1.55 6.41
C ARG A 236 10.76 -2.43 6.09
N GLU A 237 11.14 -3.26 7.02
CA GLU A 237 12.23 -4.20 6.83
C GLU A 237 11.93 -5.12 5.65
N ARG A 238 12.95 -5.50 4.92
CA ARG A 238 12.85 -6.46 3.82
C ARG A 238 13.59 -7.72 4.22
N LEU A 239 12.99 -8.87 3.94
CA LEU A 239 13.62 -10.19 4.15
C LEU A 239 14.82 -10.45 3.21
N GLY A 240 15.58 -9.41 2.88
CA GLY A 240 16.73 -9.45 2.01
C GLY A 240 16.47 -9.03 0.57
N VAL A 241 17.52 -9.07 -0.23
CA VAL A 241 17.50 -8.66 -1.65
C VAL A 241 16.74 -9.66 -2.51
N ILE A 242 16.76 -10.94 -2.13
CA ILE A 242 16.17 -12.06 -2.89
C ILE A 242 14.68 -12.18 -2.63
N LEU A 243 14.24 -11.97 -1.38
CA LEU A 243 12.82 -12.01 -0.99
C LEU A 243 12.30 -10.58 -0.85
N PRO A 244 11.47 -10.11 -1.81
CA PRO A 244 10.94 -8.74 -1.78
C PRO A 244 9.84 -8.53 -0.73
N SER A 245 9.61 -9.51 0.14
CA SER A 245 8.64 -9.44 1.22
C SER A 245 9.09 -8.41 2.26
N ARG A 246 8.15 -7.60 2.73
CA ARG A 246 8.38 -6.62 3.78
C ARG A 246 7.86 -7.18 5.09
N THR A 247 8.56 -6.87 6.16
CA THR A 247 8.16 -7.24 7.52
C THR A 247 7.89 -6.00 8.36
N LEU A 248 7.05 -6.15 9.35
CA LEU A 248 6.78 -5.17 10.40
C LEU A 248 6.61 -5.90 11.71
N GLU A 249 7.52 -5.68 12.64
CA GLU A 249 7.35 -6.10 14.03
C GLU A 249 6.31 -5.21 14.71
N VAL A 250 5.39 -5.84 15.43
CA VAL A 250 4.30 -5.12 16.11
C VAL A 250 4.90 -4.34 17.29
N SER A 251 4.57 -3.05 17.37
CA SER A 251 5.04 -2.19 18.46
C SER A 251 4.40 -2.56 19.80
N ASP A 252 5.19 -2.55 20.86
CA ASP A 252 4.73 -2.73 22.25
C ASP A 252 4.13 -1.45 22.85
N ASP A 253 4.15 -0.34 22.12
CA ASP A 253 3.65 0.94 22.61
C ASP A 253 2.14 0.91 22.83
N LYS A 254 1.71 1.11 24.09
CA LYS A 254 0.30 1.02 24.49
C LYS A 254 -0.59 2.03 23.77
N VAL A 255 -0.07 3.21 23.45
CA VAL A 255 -0.83 4.26 22.74
C VAL A 255 -1.11 3.83 21.31
N ARG A 256 -0.11 3.22 20.65
CA ARG A 256 -0.26 2.68 19.29
C ARG A 256 -1.23 1.51 19.26
N LEU A 257 -1.10 0.57 20.20
CA LEU A 257 -1.98 -0.58 20.33
C LEU A 257 -3.43 -0.15 20.55
N GLU A 258 -3.67 0.81 21.46
CA GLU A 258 -5.01 1.30 21.76
C GLU A 258 -5.60 2.11 20.59
N ALA A 259 -4.81 2.94 19.94
CA ALA A 259 -5.25 3.67 18.73
C ALA A 259 -5.65 2.72 17.60
N ALA A 260 -4.91 1.63 17.42
CA ALA A 260 -5.21 0.60 16.43
C ALA A 260 -6.48 -0.20 16.82
N ARG A 261 -6.62 -0.56 18.11
CA ARG A 261 -7.79 -1.28 18.65
C ARG A 261 -9.07 -0.50 18.47
N LEU A 262 -9.02 0.81 18.71
CA LEU A 262 -10.17 1.72 18.60
C LEU A 262 -10.42 2.20 17.15
N ASP A 263 -9.60 1.76 16.19
CA ASP A 263 -9.67 2.17 14.78
C ASP A 263 -9.68 3.70 14.59
N ILE A 264 -8.90 4.42 15.41
CA ILE A 264 -8.89 5.88 15.45
C ILE A 264 -8.28 6.46 14.18
N SER A 265 -8.96 7.44 13.57
CA SER A 265 -8.42 8.19 12.44
C SER A 265 -7.49 9.31 12.94
N MET A 266 -6.19 9.19 12.65
CA MET A 266 -5.19 10.18 13.02
C MET A 266 -4.93 11.17 11.89
N ALA A 267 -4.86 12.46 12.24
CA ALA A 267 -4.46 13.50 11.31
C ALA A 267 -3.01 13.26 10.81
N ALA A 268 -2.70 13.76 9.62
CA ALA A 268 -1.30 13.85 9.21
C ALA A 268 -0.57 14.86 10.13
N PRO A 269 0.73 14.64 10.44
CA PRO A 269 1.51 15.64 11.12
C PRO A 269 1.37 16.99 10.42
N PRO A 270 1.14 18.09 11.15
CA PRO A 270 0.91 19.39 10.53
C PRO A 270 2.21 19.90 9.89
N ARG A 271 2.29 19.82 8.61
CA ARG A 271 3.35 20.46 7.81
C ARG A 271 3.06 21.97 7.73
N LYS A 272 3.31 22.70 8.80
CA LYS A 272 3.16 24.15 8.80
C LYS A 272 4.44 24.76 8.25
N THR A 273 4.37 25.19 7.00
CA THR A 273 5.46 26.00 6.40
C THR A 273 5.51 27.41 6.96
N HIS A 274 4.42 27.90 7.57
CA HIS A 274 4.31 29.26 8.09
C HIS A 274 3.63 29.28 9.46
N ILE A 275 4.16 30.05 10.39
CA ILE A 275 3.54 30.36 11.69
C ILE A 275 2.96 31.79 11.64
N GLY A 276 1.74 31.97 12.12
CA GLY A 276 1.12 33.29 12.28
C GLY A 276 0.29 33.80 11.12
N LYS A 277 0.20 33.05 10.02
CA LYS A 277 -0.64 33.41 8.87
C LYS A 277 -2.11 33.54 9.28
N GLY A 278 -2.64 34.77 9.22
CA GLY A 278 -4.05 35.06 9.53
C GLY A 278 -4.36 35.45 10.97
N THR A 279 -3.40 35.45 11.90
CA THR A 279 -3.64 35.85 13.31
C THR A 279 -3.32 37.31 13.60
N GLY A 280 -2.72 38.06 12.67
CA GLY A 280 -2.42 39.51 12.77
C GLY A 280 -1.46 39.94 13.88
N LYS A 281 -1.01 39.01 14.74
CA LYS A 281 -0.18 39.31 15.93
C LYS A 281 1.26 38.82 15.84
N LEU A 282 1.53 37.78 15.06
CA LEU A 282 2.89 37.32 14.74
C LEU A 282 3.05 37.35 13.24
N GLY A 283 4.12 37.96 12.75
CA GLY A 283 4.43 38.02 11.34
C GLY A 283 4.41 36.65 10.69
N ASP A 284 4.17 36.60 9.39
CA ASP A 284 4.21 35.35 8.60
C ASP A 284 5.66 34.88 8.53
N VAL A 285 6.00 33.89 9.39
CA VAL A 285 7.34 33.32 9.46
C VAL A 285 7.34 31.98 8.71
N GLU A 286 8.12 31.93 7.65
CA GLU A 286 8.35 30.67 6.91
C GLU A 286 9.35 29.80 7.67
N LEU A 287 8.98 28.55 7.92
CA LEU A 287 9.84 27.60 8.62
C LEU A 287 10.75 26.87 7.65
N THR A 288 11.99 26.68 8.05
CA THR A 288 12.94 25.79 7.36
C THR A 288 12.51 24.32 7.51
N PRO A 289 12.98 23.39 6.65
CA PRO A 289 12.71 21.98 6.79
C PRO A 289 13.12 21.40 8.16
N GLU A 290 14.23 21.86 8.74
CA GLU A 290 14.75 21.44 10.06
C GLU A 290 13.84 21.93 11.20
N GLU A 291 13.29 23.12 11.06
CA GLU A 291 12.33 23.68 12.03
C GLU A 291 11.00 22.91 11.97
N ILE A 292 10.56 22.54 10.76
CA ILE A 292 9.37 21.69 10.57
C ILE A 292 9.58 20.32 11.21
N ASP A 293 10.72 19.67 10.98
CA ASP A 293 11.07 18.40 11.58
C ASP A 293 11.08 18.48 13.11
N THR A 294 11.65 19.55 13.66
CA THR A 294 11.67 19.81 15.11
C THR A 294 10.27 19.99 15.66
N PHE A 295 9.43 20.75 14.95
CA PHE A 295 8.03 20.97 15.33
C PHE A 295 7.22 19.67 15.34
N GLU A 296 7.38 18.83 14.31
CA GLU A 296 6.72 17.52 14.23
C GLU A 296 7.19 16.60 15.37
N LYS A 297 8.50 16.57 15.65
CA LYS A 297 9.08 15.79 16.73
C LYS A 297 8.52 16.19 18.11
N VAL A 298 8.63 17.47 18.45
CA VAL A 298 8.21 17.97 19.77
C VAL A 298 6.71 17.86 19.95
N GLY A 299 5.93 18.23 18.94
CA GLY A 299 4.47 18.14 18.97
C GLY A 299 3.98 16.71 19.11
N GLY A 300 4.60 15.76 18.39
CA GLY A 300 4.27 14.35 18.49
C GLY A 300 4.64 13.73 19.84
N GLN A 301 5.83 14.05 20.39
CA GLN A 301 6.26 13.61 21.72
C GLN A 301 5.34 14.12 22.83
N PHE A 302 4.90 15.37 22.74
CA PHE A 302 3.93 15.94 23.67
C PHE A 302 2.57 15.23 23.59
N ALA A 303 2.08 14.98 22.37
CA ALA A 303 0.86 14.20 22.17
C ALA A 303 0.99 12.78 22.74
N HIS A 304 2.13 12.10 22.53
CA HIS A 304 2.39 10.78 23.09
C HIS A 304 2.34 10.77 24.62
N GLN A 305 2.97 11.76 25.25
CA GLN A 305 2.95 11.90 26.72
C GLN A 305 1.53 12.07 27.28
N ILE A 306 0.71 12.92 26.64
CA ILE A 306 -0.70 13.11 27.04
C ILE A 306 -1.48 11.81 26.88
N LEU A 307 -1.38 11.17 25.70
CA LEU A 307 -2.10 9.95 25.40
C LEU A 307 -1.66 8.78 26.29
N THR A 308 -0.38 8.69 26.65
CA THR A 308 0.12 7.70 27.62
C THR A 308 -0.56 7.85 28.98
N ASN A 309 -0.76 9.09 29.44
CA ASN A 309 -1.47 9.35 30.68
C ASN A 309 -2.96 8.94 30.60
N VAL A 310 -3.59 9.15 29.44
CA VAL A 310 -4.98 8.76 29.21
C VAL A 310 -5.14 7.24 29.16
N VAL A 311 -4.25 6.55 28.43
CA VAL A 311 -4.28 5.07 28.28
C VAL A 311 -3.97 4.35 29.59
N ASN A 312 -3.14 4.93 30.46
CA ASN A 312 -2.83 4.36 31.76
C ASN A 312 -3.78 4.85 32.89
N ALA A 313 -4.74 5.70 32.60
CA ALA A 313 -5.74 6.12 33.58
C ALA A 313 -6.60 4.91 33.98
N PRO A 314 -6.97 4.78 35.29
CA PRO A 314 -7.75 3.67 35.82
C PRO A 314 -9.19 3.64 35.28
#